data_38431f4e485fb5f060b45d13ac64cbbf
#
_entry.id   38431f4e485fb5f060b45d13ac64cbbf
#
_cell.length_a   1.000
_cell.length_b   1.000
_cell.length_c   1.000
_cell.angle_alpha   90.00
_cell.angle_beta   90.00
_cell.angle_gamma   90.00
#
_symmetry.space_group_name_H-M   'P 1'
#
loop_
_entity.id
_entity.type
_entity.pdbx_description
1 polymer ?
#
loop_
_entity_poly.entity_id
_entity_poly.type
_entity_poly.pdbx_seq_one_letter_code
_entity_poly.pdbx_strand_id
1 'polypeptide(L)'
;VKIGISCYPVYGGSGVVATELGIELAKRGHEVHFITYAPPFRLSHFVERIFYHEVEVPQYALFEHPPYNLALSVAIQNVAATHGLDLLHAHYAVPHATSAWLAKEMLGNRCFRIITTLHGTDITLVGQDPSYHAITQFSIRRSDGITAVSEYLKRETVQHFAVEPERIRVIPNFVDLERYRRDAYPCHRSKLAEPGEKIITHISNFRAVKRVTDAVRVFAMVSERVRSRLLLVGDGPERSHVQHLAEELGVSDRVTFLGKQASVAELLSCSDLFLLPSEQEAFGLVALEAMACGVPVIATCVGGIPEVVTDGINGFLAPVGAVETMAERALTLLQDDDAWEAMSAAARRDAERFSADRIVPMYESYYEETLAR
;
A
#
# COMPACT_ATOMS: atom_id res chain seq x y z
N VAL A 1 5.85 -3.85 24.71
CA VAL A 1 4.58 -4.51 24.32
C VAL A 1 4.89 -5.66 23.39
N LYS A 2 4.18 -6.80 23.55
CA LYS A 2 4.25 -7.97 22.67
C LYS A 2 3.11 -7.91 21.67
N ILE A 3 3.46 -7.74 20.40
CA ILE A 3 2.51 -7.43 19.34
C ILE A 3 2.47 -8.58 18.33
N GLY A 4 1.31 -9.20 18.16
CA GLY A 4 1.05 -10.07 17.01
C GLY A 4 0.66 -9.22 15.80
N ILE A 5 1.19 -9.51 14.63
CA ILE A 5 0.79 -8.89 13.35
C ILE A 5 0.31 -9.99 12.39
N SER A 6 -0.93 -9.87 11.93
CA SER A 6 -1.48 -10.74 10.90
C SER A 6 -1.85 -9.94 9.66
N CYS A 7 -1.28 -10.33 8.52
CA CYS A 7 -1.44 -9.63 7.24
C CYS A 7 -1.29 -10.60 6.06
N TYR A 8 -1.59 -10.12 4.86
CA TYR A 8 -1.20 -10.83 3.64
C TYR A 8 0.29 -10.59 3.35
N PRO A 9 1.13 -11.66 3.29
CA PRO A 9 2.58 -11.54 3.04
C PRO A 9 2.88 -11.37 1.53
N VAL A 10 2.22 -10.43 0.86
CA VAL A 10 2.27 -10.27 -0.60
C VAL A 10 2.79 -8.90 -1.02
N TYR A 11 3.16 -8.78 -2.31
CA TYR A 11 3.57 -7.52 -2.98
C TYR A 11 2.40 -6.52 -3.10
N GLY A 12 1.68 -6.25 -2.02
CA GLY A 12 0.57 -5.30 -1.99
C GLY A 12 0.79 -4.24 -0.93
N GLY A 13 0.17 -3.07 -1.09
CA GLY A 13 0.34 -1.95 -0.18
C GLY A 13 0.12 -2.31 1.29
N SER A 14 -0.90 -3.11 1.60
CA SER A 14 -1.20 -3.54 2.98
C SER A 14 -0.13 -4.45 3.59
N GLY A 15 0.40 -5.41 2.82
CA GLY A 15 1.48 -6.29 3.27
C GLY A 15 2.78 -5.53 3.53
N VAL A 16 3.09 -4.56 2.66
CA VAL A 16 4.23 -3.65 2.82
C VAL A 16 4.07 -2.82 4.09
N VAL A 17 2.92 -2.16 4.28
CA VAL A 17 2.65 -1.33 5.47
C VAL A 17 2.74 -2.14 6.75
N ALA A 18 2.15 -3.34 6.79
CA ALA A 18 2.20 -4.23 7.95
C ALA A 18 3.63 -4.62 8.32
N THR A 19 4.44 -4.96 7.30
CA THR A 19 5.83 -5.39 7.51
C THR A 19 6.71 -4.22 7.97
N GLU A 20 6.64 -3.08 7.30
CA GLU A 20 7.40 -1.88 7.68
C GLU A 20 7.00 -1.40 9.10
N LEU A 21 5.70 -1.43 9.42
CA LEU A 21 5.24 -1.09 10.78
C LEU A 21 5.84 -2.03 11.82
N GLY A 22 5.84 -3.35 11.58
CA GLY A 22 6.44 -4.30 12.49
C GLY A 22 7.95 -4.10 12.67
N ILE A 23 8.67 -3.77 11.59
CA ILE A 23 10.10 -3.45 11.65
C ILE A 23 10.34 -2.19 12.50
N GLU A 24 9.59 -1.14 12.27
CA GLU A 24 9.73 0.12 13.02
C GLU A 24 9.36 -0.05 14.51
N LEU A 25 8.32 -0.82 14.82
CA LEU A 25 7.95 -1.15 16.20
C LEU A 25 9.06 -1.97 16.91
N ALA A 26 9.68 -2.93 16.22
CA ALA A 26 10.78 -3.70 16.77
C ALA A 26 12.01 -2.83 17.05
N LYS A 27 12.38 -1.91 16.17
CA LYS A 27 13.44 -0.90 16.39
C LYS A 27 13.15 -0.03 17.62
N ARG A 28 11.88 0.21 17.94
CA ARG A 28 11.42 0.99 19.10
C ARG A 28 11.31 0.14 20.40
N GLY A 29 11.71 -1.13 20.35
CA GLY A 29 11.83 -2.01 21.49
C GLY A 29 10.62 -2.91 21.76
N HIS A 30 9.62 -2.93 20.91
CA HIS A 30 8.52 -3.88 20.98
C HIS A 30 8.94 -5.27 20.52
N GLU A 31 8.30 -6.32 21.03
CA GLU A 31 8.43 -7.69 20.56
C GLU A 31 7.33 -7.95 19.54
N VAL A 32 7.71 -8.28 18.28
CA VAL A 32 6.77 -8.38 17.15
C VAL A 32 6.73 -9.82 16.63
N HIS A 33 5.54 -10.38 16.56
CA HIS A 33 5.25 -11.73 16.09
C HIS A 33 4.43 -11.67 14.79
N PHE A 34 5.05 -11.89 13.65
CA PHE A 34 4.31 -12.04 12.39
C PHE A 34 3.70 -13.44 12.29
N ILE A 35 2.39 -13.50 12.06
CA ILE A 35 1.61 -14.74 11.96
C ILE A 35 0.97 -14.76 10.57
N THR A 36 1.62 -15.43 9.62
CA THR A 36 1.27 -15.38 8.19
C THR A 36 1.63 -16.71 7.50
N TYR A 37 1.06 -16.98 6.31
CA TYR A 37 1.29 -18.24 5.57
C TYR A 37 2.60 -18.27 4.76
N ALA A 38 3.33 -17.20 4.73
CA ALA A 38 4.66 -17.08 4.11
C ALA A 38 5.41 -15.94 4.79
N PRO A 39 6.75 -15.88 4.72
CA PRO A 39 7.51 -14.77 5.26
C PRO A 39 7.00 -13.42 4.74
N PRO A 40 6.81 -12.41 5.61
CA PRO A 40 6.34 -11.10 5.21
C PRO A 40 7.23 -10.49 4.14
N PHE A 41 6.61 -9.92 3.11
CA PHE A 41 7.34 -9.21 2.06
C PHE A 41 8.15 -8.06 2.66
N ARG A 42 9.41 -7.90 2.24
CA ARG A 42 10.43 -6.98 2.79
C ARG A 42 11.09 -7.41 4.12
N LEU A 43 10.65 -8.47 4.77
CA LEU A 43 11.40 -9.07 5.87
C LEU A 43 12.47 -10.02 5.31
N SER A 44 13.51 -9.46 4.67
CA SER A 44 14.53 -10.22 3.93
C SER A 44 15.80 -10.52 4.73
N HIS A 45 15.91 -9.99 5.96
CA HIS A 45 17.07 -10.15 6.82
C HIS A 45 16.63 -10.26 8.27
N PHE A 46 17.54 -10.72 9.12
CA PHE A 46 17.30 -10.78 10.55
C PHE A 46 17.08 -9.38 11.12
N VAL A 47 15.99 -9.22 11.85
CA VAL A 47 15.69 -8.02 12.66
C VAL A 47 15.48 -8.47 14.10
N GLU A 48 16.22 -7.88 15.03
CA GLU A 48 16.08 -8.17 16.45
C GLU A 48 14.63 -7.91 16.91
N ARG A 49 14.11 -8.77 17.81
CA ARG A 49 12.74 -8.71 18.36
C ARG A 49 11.62 -8.99 17.36
N ILE A 50 11.92 -9.47 16.15
CA ILE A 50 10.92 -9.98 15.21
C ILE A 50 10.96 -11.50 15.20
N PHE A 51 9.78 -12.10 15.35
CA PHE A 51 9.55 -13.54 15.28
C PHE A 51 8.56 -13.84 14.17
N TYR A 52 8.81 -14.88 13.40
CA TYR A 52 7.94 -15.33 12.31
C TYR A 52 7.31 -16.67 12.69
N HIS A 53 5.99 -16.76 12.54
CA HIS A 53 5.20 -17.95 12.78
C HIS A 53 4.43 -18.29 11.50
N GLU A 54 4.78 -19.38 10.88
CA GLU A 54 4.12 -19.84 9.67
C GLU A 54 2.77 -20.45 9.98
N VAL A 55 1.75 -20.05 9.23
CA VAL A 55 0.40 -20.62 9.28
C VAL A 55 0.33 -21.74 8.26
N GLU A 56 0.51 -22.96 8.71
CA GLU A 56 0.35 -24.14 7.88
C GLU A 56 -1.14 -24.46 7.68
N VAL A 57 -1.54 -24.65 6.43
CA VAL A 57 -2.90 -25.05 6.08
C VAL A 57 -2.86 -26.46 5.52
N PRO A 58 -3.18 -27.49 6.32
CA PRO A 58 -3.12 -28.86 5.86
C PRO A 58 -4.18 -29.11 4.77
N GLN A 59 -3.77 -29.80 3.71
CA GLN A 59 -4.69 -30.29 2.71
C GLN A 59 -5.41 -31.54 3.25
N TYR A 60 -6.72 -31.47 3.35
CA TYR A 60 -7.55 -32.58 3.75
C TYR A 60 -8.58 -32.88 2.66
N ALA A 61 -8.69 -34.15 2.27
CA ALA A 61 -9.44 -34.56 1.09
C ALA A 61 -10.92 -34.16 1.06
N LEU A 62 -11.52 -33.87 2.23
CA LEU A 62 -12.90 -33.39 2.33
C LEU A 62 -13.04 -31.87 2.21
N PHE A 63 -11.92 -31.12 2.22
CA PHE A 63 -11.94 -29.68 2.01
C PHE A 63 -11.66 -29.37 0.56
N GLU A 64 -12.65 -28.99 -0.20
CA GLU A 64 -12.48 -28.48 -1.57
C GLU A 64 -11.56 -27.26 -1.56
N HIS A 65 -11.73 -26.38 -0.55
CA HIS A 65 -10.90 -25.22 -0.31
C HIS A 65 -10.34 -25.27 1.12
N PRO A 66 -9.00 -25.32 1.29
CA PRO A 66 -8.40 -25.33 2.62
C PRO A 66 -8.81 -24.08 3.43
N PRO A 67 -9.36 -24.24 4.64
CA PRO A 67 -9.89 -23.13 5.43
C PRO A 67 -8.78 -22.34 6.13
N TYR A 68 -8.10 -21.48 5.38
CA TYR A 68 -7.00 -20.66 5.87
C TYR A 68 -7.35 -19.88 7.15
N ASN A 69 -8.54 -19.29 7.20
CA ASN A 69 -9.01 -18.49 8.35
C ASN A 69 -9.07 -19.30 9.65
N LEU A 70 -9.44 -20.59 9.59
CA LEU A 70 -9.45 -21.45 10.77
C LEU A 70 -8.02 -21.81 11.21
N ALA A 71 -7.14 -22.14 10.26
CA ALA A 71 -5.74 -22.40 10.55
C ALA A 71 -5.05 -21.15 11.15
N LEU A 72 -5.32 -19.95 10.58
CA LEU A 72 -4.84 -18.69 11.12
C LEU A 72 -5.33 -18.44 12.56
N SER A 73 -6.59 -18.75 12.86
CA SER A 73 -7.14 -18.58 14.20
C SER A 73 -6.42 -19.45 15.23
N VAL A 74 -6.14 -20.71 14.88
CA VAL A 74 -5.38 -21.64 15.74
C VAL A 74 -3.93 -21.17 15.91
N ALA A 75 -3.30 -20.72 14.84
CA ALA A 75 -1.93 -20.19 14.91
C ALA A 75 -1.85 -18.95 15.82
N ILE A 76 -2.77 -18.00 15.67
CA ILE A 76 -2.85 -16.82 16.56
C ILE A 76 -3.04 -17.25 18.02
N GLN A 77 -3.97 -18.18 18.27
CA GLN A 77 -4.24 -18.70 19.62
C GLN A 77 -2.99 -19.33 20.23
N ASN A 78 -2.25 -20.16 19.48
CA ASN A 78 -1.03 -20.81 19.95
C ASN A 78 0.08 -19.80 20.25
N VAL A 79 0.32 -18.83 19.36
CA VAL A 79 1.32 -17.78 19.57
C VAL A 79 0.96 -16.93 20.78
N ALA A 80 -0.29 -16.52 20.92
CA ALA A 80 -0.74 -15.72 22.06
C ALA A 80 -0.62 -16.49 23.39
N ALA A 81 -0.95 -17.78 23.42
CA ALA A 81 -0.81 -18.61 24.61
C ALA A 81 0.64 -18.86 25.02
N THR A 82 1.53 -19.03 24.03
CA THR A 82 2.94 -19.36 24.27
C THR A 82 3.78 -18.13 24.63
N HIS A 83 3.56 -17.01 23.91
CA HIS A 83 4.39 -15.80 24.06
C HIS A 83 3.74 -14.72 24.93
N GLY A 84 2.44 -14.83 25.21
CA GLY A 84 1.72 -13.83 26.01
C GLY A 84 1.56 -12.52 25.28
N LEU A 85 0.87 -12.54 24.09
CA LEU A 85 0.63 -11.31 23.33
C LEU A 85 -0.23 -10.33 24.14
N ASP A 86 0.15 -9.06 24.14
CA ASP A 86 -0.64 -7.97 24.70
C ASP A 86 -1.75 -7.54 23.72
N LEU A 87 -1.41 -7.47 22.43
CA LEU A 87 -2.34 -7.14 21.36
C LEU A 87 -2.04 -7.93 20.07
N LEU A 88 -3.07 -8.09 19.25
CA LEU A 88 -2.96 -8.52 17.86
C LEU A 88 -3.40 -7.40 16.93
N HIS A 89 -2.52 -6.98 16.03
CA HIS A 89 -2.81 -6.03 14.98
C HIS A 89 -3.15 -6.78 13.68
N ALA A 90 -4.42 -6.79 13.33
CA ALA A 90 -4.92 -7.38 12.09
C ALA A 90 -4.91 -6.33 10.97
N HIS A 91 -4.20 -6.60 9.90
CA HIS A 91 -4.27 -5.82 8.68
C HIS A 91 -5.30 -6.44 7.74
N TYR A 92 -6.43 -5.83 7.60
CA TYR A 92 -7.71 -6.21 6.99
C TYR A 92 -8.75 -6.79 7.99
N ALA A 93 -10.00 -6.41 7.76
CA ALA A 93 -11.13 -6.94 8.52
C ALA A 93 -11.32 -8.45 8.30
N VAL A 94 -11.24 -8.88 7.04
CA VAL A 94 -11.39 -10.29 6.63
C VAL A 94 -10.17 -10.72 5.82
N PRO A 95 -9.54 -11.85 6.13
CA PRO A 95 -9.85 -12.81 7.19
C PRO A 95 -9.19 -12.50 8.54
N HIS A 96 -8.29 -11.51 8.61
CA HIS A 96 -7.35 -11.35 9.72
C HIS A 96 -8.04 -10.97 11.04
N ALA A 97 -8.92 -9.94 11.07
CA ALA A 97 -9.64 -9.58 12.29
C ALA A 97 -10.67 -10.64 12.68
N THR A 98 -11.31 -11.30 11.71
CA THR A 98 -12.19 -12.44 11.98
C THR A 98 -11.45 -13.57 12.69
N SER A 99 -10.27 -13.93 12.19
CA SER A 99 -9.43 -14.98 12.77
C SER A 99 -8.88 -14.58 14.14
N ALA A 100 -8.54 -13.30 14.33
CA ALA A 100 -8.12 -12.76 15.62
C ALA A 100 -9.25 -12.86 16.67
N TRP A 101 -10.48 -12.51 16.29
CA TRP A 101 -11.62 -12.64 17.17
C TRP A 101 -11.86 -14.10 17.56
N LEU A 102 -11.82 -15.02 16.60
CA LEU A 102 -12.01 -16.44 16.87
C LEU A 102 -10.90 -16.99 17.79
N ALA A 103 -9.65 -16.59 17.59
CA ALA A 103 -8.54 -16.94 18.48
C ALA A 103 -8.76 -16.44 19.91
N LYS A 104 -9.27 -15.20 20.05
CA LYS A 104 -9.61 -14.59 21.34
C LYS A 104 -10.69 -15.38 22.09
N GLU A 105 -11.75 -15.82 21.40
CA GLU A 105 -12.80 -16.64 21.99
C GLU A 105 -12.26 -18.02 22.46
N MET A 106 -11.36 -18.64 21.68
CA MET A 106 -10.72 -19.91 22.07
C MET A 106 -9.82 -19.79 23.32
N LEU A 107 -9.22 -18.62 23.56
CA LEU A 107 -8.34 -18.35 24.71
C LEU A 107 -9.14 -18.06 26.01
N GLY A 108 -10.39 -17.62 25.89
CA GLY A 108 -11.22 -17.25 27.03
C GLY A 108 -10.64 -16.07 27.81
N ASN A 109 -10.36 -16.27 29.11
CA ASN A 109 -9.91 -15.21 30.02
C ASN A 109 -8.45 -14.71 29.79
N ARG A 110 -7.67 -15.37 28.93
CA ARG A 110 -6.32 -14.97 28.56
C ARG A 110 -6.34 -14.24 27.22
N CYS A 111 -6.92 -13.02 27.20
CA CYS A 111 -7.17 -12.32 25.95
C CYS A 111 -6.15 -11.21 25.70
N PHE A 112 -5.73 -11.10 24.45
CA PHE A 112 -5.08 -9.94 23.87
C PHE A 112 -6.15 -8.93 23.38
N ARG A 113 -5.73 -7.68 23.15
CA ARG A 113 -6.58 -6.70 22.44
C ARG A 113 -6.44 -6.87 20.93
N ILE A 114 -7.52 -6.62 20.20
CA ILE A 114 -7.56 -6.68 18.73
C ILE A 114 -7.60 -5.26 18.19
N ILE A 115 -6.59 -4.90 17.38
CA ILE A 115 -6.60 -3.66 16.59
C ILE A 115 -6.67 -4.05 15.12
N THR A 116 -7.54 -3.39 14.36
CA THR A 116 -7.71 -3.66 12.94
C THR A 116 -7.43 -2.42 12.12
N THR A 117 -6.45 -2.49 11.22
CA THR A 117 -6.23 -1.47 10.20
C THR A 117 -6.96 -1.85 8.91
N LEU A 118 -7.82 -0.95 8.45
CA LEU A 118 -8.54 -1.03 7.19
C LEU A 118 -7.67 -0.44 6.07
N HIS A 119 -7.56 -1.17 4.94
CA HIS A 119 -6.64 -0.81 3.86
C HIS A 119 -7.31 -0.43 2.54
N GLY A 120 -8.60 -0.63 2.40
CA GLY A 120 -9.39 -0.26 1.23
C GLY A 120 -10.12 -1.42 0.59
N THR A 121 -9.44 -2.40 0.03
CA THR A 121 -10.08 -3.55 -0.64
C THR A 121 -11.08 -4.29 0.27
N ASP A 122 -10.79 -4.38 1.56
CA ASP A 122 -11.66 -4.94 2.58
C ASP A 122 -12.96 -4.14 2.79
N ILE A 123 -12.96 -2.87 2.46
CA ILE A 123 -14.10 -1.95 2.63
C ILE A 123 -14.81 -1.68 1.31
N THR A 124 -14.05 -1.33 0.27
CA THR A 124 -14.61 -0.82 -0.99
C THR A 124 -14.91 -1.91 -2.03
N LEU A 125 -14.40 -3.12 -1.83
CA LEU A 125 -14.58 -4.22 -2.78
C LEU A 125 -15.10 -5.48 -2.07
N VAL A 126 -14.26 -6.18 -1.31
CA VAL A 126 -14.61 -7.45 -0.64
C VAL A 126 -15.75 -7.25 0.36
N GLY A 127 -15.65 -6.22 1.18
CA GLY A 127 -16.66 -5.94 2.22
C GLY A 127 -18.01 -5.51 1.68
N GLN A 128 -18.09 -5.07 0.42
CA GLN A 128 -19.38 -4.73 -0.22
C GLN A 128 -20.01 -5.92 -0.94
N ASP A 129 -19.27 -7.01 -1.16
CA ASP A 129 -19.85 -8.24 -1.69
C ASP A 129 -20.85 -8.82 -0.67
N PRO A 130 -22.09 -9.18 -1.08
CA PRO A 130 -23.11 -9.74 -0.19
C PRO A 130 -22.63 -10.95 0.61
N SER A 131 -21.71 -11.76 0.06
CA SER A 131 -21.16 -12.94 0.71
C SER A 131 -20.22 -12.61 1.88
N TYR A 132 -19.64 -11.41 1.89
CA TYR A 132 -18.65 -10.97 2.87
C TYR A 132 -19.11 -9.80 3.75
N HIS A 133 -20.17 -9.09 3.35
CA HIS A 133 -20.57 -7.85 4.04
C HIS A 133 -20.82 -8.06 5.55
N ALA A 134 -21.64 -9.04 5.90
CA ALA A 134 -22.02 -9.30 7.30
C ALA A 134 -20.80 -9.68 8.17
N ILE A 135 -19.90 -10.53 7.65
CA ILE A 135 -18.71 -10.96 8.39
C ILE A 135 -17.68 -9.83 8.49
N THR A 136 -17.55 -8.98 7.48
CA THR A 136 -16.71 -7.79 7.52
C THR A 136 -17.18 -6.80 8.57
N GLN A 137 -18.49 -6.47 8.58
CA GLN A 137 -19.11 -5.63 9.61
C GLN A 137 -18.92 -6.20 11.01
N PHE A 138 -19.15 -7.50 11.18
CA PHE A 138 -18.94 -8.18 12.45
C PHE A 138 -17.49 -8.04 12.93
N SER A 139 -16.53 -8.32 12.07
CA SER A 139 -15.10 -8.28 12.41
C SER A 139 -14.64 -6.89 12.81
N ILE A 140 -15.07 -5.85 12.08
CA ILE A 140 -14.79 -4.45 12.41
C ILE A 140 -15.35 -4.12 13.80
N ARG A 141 -16.63 -4.45 14.07
CA ARG A 141 -17.29 -4.13 15.34
C ARG A 141 -16.69 -4.87 16.54
N ARG A 142 -16.12 -6.07 16.33
CA ARG A 142 -15.49 -6.88 17.38
C ARG A 142 -14.05 -6.50 17.69
N SER A 143 -13.45 -5.62 16.88
CA SER A 143 -12.13 -5.07 17.18
C SER A 143 -12.18 -4.11 18.36
N ASP A 144 -11.21 -4.20 19.26
CA ASP A 144 -11.05 -3.29 20.42
C ASP A 144 -10.61 -1.90 19.94
N GLY A 145 -9.81 -1.83 18.85
CA GLY A 145 -9.41 -0.62 18.17
C GLY A 145 -9.54 -0.76 16.65
N ILE A 146 -9.88 0.35 15.97
CA ILE A 146 -10.04 0.38 14.52
C ILE A 146 -9.24 1.55 13.97
N THR A 147 -8.40 1.31 12.95
CA THR A 147 -7.74 2.39 12.21
C THR A 147 -8.08 2.31 10.73
N ALA A 148 -8.08 3.46 10.07
CA ALA A 148 -8.20 3.59 8.62
C ALA A 148 -7.02 4.39 8.08
N VAL A 149 -6.55 4.05 6.88
CA VAL A 149 -5.36 4.69 6.28
C VAL A 149 -5.63 6.09 5.71
N SER A 150 -6.88 6.53 5.69
CA SER A 150 -7.29 7.85 5.18
C SER A 150 -8.65 8.26 5.74
N GLU A 151 -8.94 9.54 5.72
CA GLU A 151 -10.29 10.08 6.03
C GLU A 151 -11.33 9.58 5.02
N TYR A 152 -10.94 9.44 3.76
CA TYR A 152 -11.78 8.81 2.76
C TYR A 152 -12.22 7.41 3.21
N LEU A 153 -11.29 6.54 3.58
CA LEU A 153 -11.61 5.16 3.94
C LEU A 153 -12.43 5.08 5.25
N LYS A 154 -12.18 6.00 6.18
CA LYS A 154 -13.03 6.16 7.38
C LYS A 154 -14.48 6.47 7.00
N ARG A 155 -14.70 7.44 6.10
CA ARG A 155 -16.06 7.79 5.62
C ARG A 155 -16.77 6.61 4.96
N GLU A 156 -16.06 5.91 4.05
CA GLU A 156 -16.60 4.70 3.39
C GLU A 156 -16.99 3.62 4.43
N THR A 157 -16.14 3.41 5.44
CA THR A 157 -16.43 2.42 6.51
C THR A 157 -17.67 2.80 7.31
N VAL A 158 -17.78 4.05 7.73
CA VAL A 158 -18.96 4.57 8.45
C VAL A 158 -20.23 4.38 7.62
N GLN A 159 -20.18 4.76 6.36
CA GLN A 159 -21.32 4.71 5.45
C GLN A 159 -21.82 3.28 5.18
N HIS A 160 -20.91 2.34 4.97
CA HIS A 160 -21.28 1.00 4.51
C HIS A 160 -21.42 -0.04 5.64
N PHE A 161 -20.76 0.16 6.79
CA PHE A 161 -20.73 -0.85 7.86
C PHE A 161 -21.37 -0.40 9.17
N ALA A 162 -22.00 0.77 9.19
CA ALA A 162 -22.69 1.31 10.37
C ALA A 162 -21.79 1.23 11.63
N VAL A 163 -20.59 1.75 11.53
CA VAL A 163 -19.62 1.91 12.63
C VAL A 163 -19.60 3.38 13.01
N GLU A 164 -19.61 3.67 14.31
CA GLU A 164 -19.53 5.04 14.79
C GLU A 164 -18.20 5.69 14.39
N PRO A 165 -18.20 6.92 13.86
CA PRO A 165 -17.00 7.60 13.38
C PRO A 165 -15.89 7.73 14.43
N GLU A 166 -16.27 7.87 15.72
CA GLU A 166 -15.36 8.03 16.85
C GLU A 166 -14.56 6.77 17.15
N ARG A 167 -15.06 5.61 16.75
CA ARG A 167 -14.36 4.33 16.89
C ARG A 167 -13.22 4.15 15.89
N ILE A 168 -13.21 4.93 14.80
CA ILE A 168 -12.22 4.80 13.73
C ILE A 168 -11.21 5.95 13.85
N ARG A 169 -9.97 5.61 14.18
CA ARG A 169 -8.85 6.56 14.13
C ARG A 169 -8.21 6.53 12.75
N VAL A 170 -8.01 7.69 12.15
CA VAL A 170 -7.22 7.78 10.92
C VAL A 170 -5.74 7.82 11.29
N ILE A 171 -4.99 6.83 10.81
CA ILE A 171 -3.52 6.78 10.88
C ILE A 171 -3.04 6.52 9.47
N PRO A 172 -2.45 7.49 8.79
CA PRO A 172 -2.00 7.36 7.41
C PRO A 172 -0.93 6.27 7.24
N ASN A 173 -0.79 5.75 6.02
CA ASN A 173 0.40 4.99 5.68
C ASN A 173 1.62 5.90 5.74
N PHE A 174 2.79 5.30 5.91
CA PHE A 174 4.06 6.01 6.02
C PHE A 174 5.09 5.48 5.03
N VAL A 175 6.16 6.24 4.88
CA VAL A 175 7.30 5.91 4.04
C VAL A 175 8.59 6.05 4.82
N ASP A 176 9.54 5.15 4.56
CA ASP A 176 10.92 5.27 5.02
C ASP A 176 11.67 6.27 4.14
N LEU A 177 11.92 7.46 4.66
CA LEU A 177 12.56 8.57 3.93
C LEU A 177 14.05 8.35 3.66
N GLU A 178 14.72 7.48 4.39
CA GLU A 178 16.11 7.12 4.12
C GLU A 178 16.20 6.15 2.95
N ARG A 179 15.26 5.23 2.85
CA ARG A 179 15.14 4.29 1.75
C ARG A 179 14.64 4.96 0.46
N TYR A 180 13.61 5.80 0.57
CA TYR A 180 13.02 6.51 -0.55
C TYR A 180 13.61 7.92 -0.67
N ARG A 181 14.79 7.98 -1.27
CA ARG A 181 15.54 9.22 -1.49
C ARG A 181 16.25 9.13 -2.83
N ARG A 182 16.28 10.23 -3.59
CA ARG A 182 16.85 10.26 -4.93
C ARG A 182 18.33 9.87 -4.98
N ASP A 183 19.08 10.19 -3.95
CA ASP A 183 20.51 9.92 -3.79
C ASP A 183 20.84 8.68 -2.92
N ALA A 184 19.83 7.91 -2.50
CA ALA A 184 20.02 6.72 -1.66
C ALA A 184 20.72 5.58 -2.41
N TYR A 185 20.58 5.54 -3.73
CA TYR A 185 21.12 4.47 -4.58
C TYR A 185 21.89 5.04 -5.76
N PRO A 186 22.89 4.29 -6.28
CA PRO A 186 23.46 4.61 -7.59
C PRO A 186 22.36 4.61 -8.64
N CYS A 187 22.15 5.73 -9.31
CA CYS A 187 21.14 5.82 -10.33
C CYS A 187 21.54 4.98 -11.56
N HIS A 188 20.78 3.93 -11.83
CA HIS A 188 20.97 3.08 -13.00
C HIS A 188 20.27 3.62 -14.26
N ARG A 189 20.08 4.93 -14.35
CA ARG A 189 19.37 5.59 -15.44
C ARG A 189 19.87 5.18 -16.82
N SER A 190 21.17 5.04 -17.00
CA SER A 190 21.78 4.59 -18.28
C SER A 190 21.41 3.16 -18.72
N LYS A 191 20.86 2.34 -17.79
CA LYS A 191 20.33 1.01 -18.11
C LYS A 191 18.84 1.03 -18.39
N LEU A 192 18.17 2.12 -18.03
CA LEU A 192 16.70 2.26 -18.10
C LEU A 192 16.27 3.17 -19.25
N ALA A 193 17.10 4.14 -19.64
CA ALA A 193 16.78 5.11 -20.68
C ALA A 193 18.06 5.61 -21.36
N GLU A 194 17.92 6.06 -22.59
CA GLU A 194 19.01 6.70 -23.34
C GLU A 194 19.34 8.09 -22.78
N PRO A 195 20.53 8.63 -23.04
CA PRO A 195 20.89 9.99 -22.63
C PRO A 195 19.87 11.02 -23.14
N GLY A 196 19.36 11.85 -22.21
CA GLY A 196 18.37 12.88 -22.49
C GLY A 196 16.92 12.40 -22.55
N GLU A 197 16.64 11.12 -22.40
CA GLU A 197 15.26 10.64 -22.25
C GLU A 197 14.73 10.93 -20.84
N LYS A 198 13.49 11.40 -20.73
CA LYS A 198 12.76 11.50 -19.46
C LYS A 198 12.15 10.14 -19.11
N ILE A 199 12.23 9.75 -17.85
CA ILE A 199 11.67 8.46 -17.35
C ILE A 199 10.33 8.73 -16.67
N ILE A 200 9.27 8.15 -17.24
CA ILE A 200 7.94 8.13 -16.66
C ILE A 200 7.71 6.74 -16.07
N THR A 201 7.22 6.66 -14.83
CA THR A 201 7.05 5.38 -14.15
C THR A 201 5.61 5.19 -13.68
N HIS A 202 5.12 3.96 -13.80
CA HIS A 202 3.88 3.49 -13.20
C HIS A 202 4.15 2.19 -12.43
N ILE A 203 3.61 2.06 -11.22
CA ILE A 203 3.78 0.88 -10.37
C ILE A 203 2.42 0.42 -9.87
N SER A 204 2.01 -0.80 -10.21
CA SER A 204 0.77 -1.38 -9.70
C SER A 204 0.70 -2.91 -9.90
N ASN A 205 -0.38 -3.52 -9.44
CA ASN A 205 -0.68 -4.94 -9.66
C ASN A 205 -1.49 -5.21 -10.94
N PHE A 206 -1.48 -4.33 -11.91
CA PHE A 206 -2.12 -4.40 -13.23
C PHE A 206 -3.53 -4.99 -13.23
N ARG A 207 -4.35 -4.57 -12.27
CA ARG A 207 -5.80 -4.82 -12.26
C ARG A 207 -6.53 -3.71 -12.99
N ALA A 208 -7.74 -3.97 -13.49
CA ALA A 208 -8.55 -3.01 -14.22
C ALA A 208 -8.70 -1.66 -13.50
N VAL A 209 -8.93 -1.68 -12.18
CA VAL A 209 -9.03 -0.47 -11.34
C VAL A 209 -7.77 0.40 -11.33
N LYS A 210 -6.61 -0.12 -11.75
CA LYS A 210 -5.34 0.62 -11.84
C LYS A 210 -5.18 1.35 -13.16
N ARG A 211 -6.05 1.07 -14.15
CA ARG A 211 -6.12 1.76 -15.44
C ARG A 211 -4.74 1.95 -16.10
N VAL A 212 -3.93 0.87 -16.12
CA VAL A 212 -2.57 0.92 -16.68
C VAL A 212 -2.59 1.28 -18.16
N THR A 213 -3.69 0.96 -18.86
CA THR A 213 -3.93 1.40 -20.24
C THR A 213 -3.93 2.92 -20.38
N ASP A 214 -4.46 3.65 -19.40
CA ASP A 214 -4.43 5.12 -19.43
C ASP A 214 -3.00 5.66 -19.22
N ALA A 215 -2.19 5.01 -18.40
CA ALA A 215 -0.77 5.38 -18.29
C ALA A 215 -0.04 5.25 -19.63
N VAL A 216 -0.35 4.21 -20.43
CA VAL A 216 0.21 4.03 -21.79
C VAL A 216 -0.32 5.08 -22.76
N ARG A 217 -1.63 5.42 -22.71
CA ARG A 217 -2.20 6.49 -23.55
C ARG A 217 -1.60 7.85 -23.24
N VAL A 218 -1.49 8.21 -21.95
CA VAL A 218 -0.81 9.44 -21.51
C VAL A 218 0.63 9.47 -22.03
N PHE A 219 1.37 8.36 -21.85
CA PHE A 219 2.72 8.24 -22.35
C PHE A 219 2.82 8.40 -23.87
N ALA A 220 1.93 7.79 -24.64
CA ALA A 220 1.92 7.92 -26.09
C ALA A 220 1.84 9.40 -26.52
N MET A 221 0.90 10.17 -25.94
CA MET A 221 0.75 11.61 -26.21
C MET A 221 1.99 12.42 -25.77
N VAL A 222 2.56 12.11 -24.62
CA VAL A 222 3.78 12.80 -24.11
C VAL A 222 4.97 12.51 -24.99
N SER A 223 5.13 11.28 -25.45
CA SER A 223 6.28 10.82 -26.21
C SER A 223 6.35 11.39 -27.65
N GLU A 224 5.28 12.00 -28.14
CA GLU A 224 5.27 12.78 -29.40
C GLU A 224 6.04 14.11 -29.29
N ARG A 225 6.15 14.67 -28.07
CA ARG A 225 6.72 16.01 -27.82
C ARG A 225 7.96 15.99 -26.93
N VAL A 226 8.10 14.97 -26.10
CA VAL A 226 9.22 14.82 -25.17
C VAL A 226 9.84 13.45 -25.36
N ARG A 227 11.15 13.41 -25.65
CA ARG A 227 11.88 12.15 -25.71
C ARG A 227 11.84 11.47 -24.35
N SER A 228 11.11 10.36 -24.26
CA SER A 228 10.79 9.74 -22.99
C SER A 228 10.62 8.23 -23.11
N ARG A 229 10.69 7.55 -21.97
CA ARG A 229 10.47 6.11 -21.79
C ARG A 229 9.50 5.87 -20.66
N LEU A 230 8.60 4.91 -20.84
CA LEU A 230 7.67 4.47 -19.80
C LEU A 230 8.17 3.17 -19.14
N LEU A 231 8.31 3.20 -17.82
CA LEU A 231 8.59 2.01 -17.02
C LEU A 231 7.29 1.54 -16.36
N LEU A 232 6.89 0.32 -16.68
CA LEU A 232 5.74 -0.36 -16.08
C LEU A 232 6.24 -1.43 -15.10
N VAL A 233 6.03 -1.18 -13.81
CA VAL A 233 6.50 -2.02 -12.72
C VAL A 233 5.32 -2.75 -12.09
N GLY A 234 5.41 -4.05 -12.02
CA GLY A 234 4.36 -4.93 -11.51
C GLY A 234 3.87 -5.94 -12.53
N ASP A 235 2.80 -6.62 -12.18
CA ASP A 235 2.21 -7.67 -13.02
C ASP A 235 0.74 -7.89 -12.63
N GLY A 236 -0.05 -8.43 -13.55
CA GLY A 236 -1.46 -8.73 -13.27
C GLY A 236 -2.27 -9.02 -14.52
N PRO A 237 -3.61 -9.18 -14.36
CA PRO A 237 -4.50 -9.62 -15.44
C PRO A 237 -4.46 -8.73 -16.69
N GLU A 238 -4.26 -7.42 -16.53
CA GLU A 238 -4.27 -6.46 -17.63
C GLU A 238 -2.96 -6.43 -18.44
N ARG A 239 -1.91 -7.16 -18.06
CA ARG A 239 -0.58 -7.07 -18.69
C ARG A 239 -0.63 -7.26 -20.20
N SER A 240 -1.27 -8.34 -20.67
CA SER A 240 -1.34 -8.65 -22.12
C SER A 240 -2.10 -7.56 -22.89
N HIS A 241 -3.18 -7.04 -22.31
CA HIS A 241 -3.96 -5.94 -22.88
C HIS A 241 -3.12 -4.65 -22.99
N VAL A 242 -2.35 -4.34 -21.95
CA VAL A 242 -1.46 -3.16 -21.92
C VAL A 242 -0.32 -3.28 -22.95
N GLN A 243 0.25 -4.50 -23.13
CA GLN A 243 1.26 -4.75 -24.15
C GLN A 243 0.70 -4.53 -25.57
N HIS A 244 -0.46 -5.09 -25.86
CA HIS A 244 -1.12 -4.93 -27.15
C HIS A 244 -1.45 -3.47 -27.45
N LEU A 245 -1.96 -2.73 -26.46
CA LEU A 245 -2.22 -1.30 -26.59
C LEU A 245 -0.95 -0.50 -26.92
N ALA A 246 0.18 -0.84 -26.31
CA ALA A 246 1.45 -0.17 -26.60
C ALA A 246 1.92 -0.41 -28.05
N GLU A 247 1.64 -1.61 -28.61
CA GLU A 247 1.89 -1.94 -30.02
C GLU A 247 0.96 -1.14 -30.94
N GLU A 248 -0.34 -1.13 -30.66
CA GLU A 248 -1.35 -0.36 -31.44
C GLU A 248 -1.03 1.14 -31.50
N LEU A 249 -0.53 1.71 -30.38
CA LEU A 249 -0.15 3.11 -30.31
C LEU A 249 1.26 3.39 -30.86
N GLY A 250 1.99 2.36 -31.31
CA GLY A 250 3.32 2.50 -31.89
C GLY A 250 4.41 2.98 -30.90
N VAL A 251 4.25 2.66 -29.61
CA VAL A 251 5.20 3.09 -28.54
C VAL A 251 5.87 1.91 -27.83
N SER A 252 5.68 0.67 -28.28
CA SER A 252 6.15 -0.53 -27.62
C SER A 252 7.68 -0.58 -27.42
N ASP A 253 8.46 0.02 -28.31
CA ASP A 253 9.93 0.16 -28.23
C ASP A 253 10.41 1.08 -27.09
N ARG A 254 9.51 1.94 -26.59
CA ARG A 254 9.77 2.90 -25.51
C ARG A 254 9.03 2.57 -24.21
N VAL A 255 8.32 1.43 -24.16
CA VAL A 255 7.65 0.91 -22.96
C VAL A 255 8.39 -0.30 -22.44
N THR A 256 8.86 -0.25 -21.21
CA THR A 256 9.61 -1.34 -20.57
C THR A 256 8.78 -1.96 -19.46
N PHE A 257 8.47 -3.25 -19.59
CA PHE A 257 7.76 -4.04 -18.57
C PHE A 257 8.79 -4.71 -17.65
N LEU A 258 8.93 -4.21 -16.44
CA LEU A 258 9.93 -4.69 -15.48
C LEU A 258 9.43 -5.87 -14.61
N GLY A 259 8.15 -6.23 -14.71
CA GLY A 259 7.56 -7.25 -13.84
C GLY A 259 7.53 -6.83 -12.36
N LYS A 260 7.31 -7.79 -11.47
CA LYS A 260 7.33 -7.56 -10.03
C LYS A 260 8.75 -7.30 -9.54
N GLN A 261 8.95 -6.22 -8.80
CA GLN A 261 10.24 -5.83 -8.23
C GLN A 261 10.20 -5.90 -6.70
N ALA A 262 11.25 -6.44 -6.09
CA ALA A 262 11.37 -6.50 -4.63
C ALA A 262 11.59 -5.11 -4.02
N SER A 263 12.30 -4.23 -4.72
CA SER A 263 12.50 -2.83 -4.35
C SER A 263 12.13 -1.94 -5.53
N VAL A 264 11.35 -0.91 -5.26
CA VAL A 264 10.98 0.11 -6.26
C VAL A 264 11.69 1.44 -6.02
N ALA A 265 12.36 1.59 -4.89
CA ALA A 265 13.05 2.82 -4.51
C ALA A 265 14.13 3.23 -5.54
N GLU A 266 14.91 2.25 -6.03
CA GLU A 266 15.94 2.46 -7.04
C GLU A 266 15.37 2.95 -8.37
N LEU A 267 14.21 2.43 -8.78
CA LEU A 267 13.52 2.84 -10.00
C LEU A 267 12.92 4.24 -9.85
N LEU A 268 12.28 4.51 -8.71
CA LEU A 268 11.71 5.82 -8.41
C LEU A 268 12.79 6.89 -8.29
N SER A 269 13.96 6.58 -7.72
CA SER A 269 15.07 7.53 -7.62
C SER A 269 15.60 8.02 -8.98
N CYS A 270 15.41 7.22 -10.04
CA CYS A 270 15.80 7.56 -11.43
C CYS A 270 14.64 8.18 -12.24
N SER A 271 13.42 8.21 -11.71
CA SER A 271 12.24 8.67 -12.44
C SER A 271 12.11 10.19 -12.47
N ASP A 272 11.55 10.71 -13.55
CA ASP A 272 11.24 12.14 -13.72
C ASP A 272 9.76 12.43 -13.43
N LEU A 273 8.87 11.46 -13.63
CA LEU A 273 7.44 11.59 -13.41
C LEU A 273 6.83 10.27 -12.99
N PHE A 274 5.84 10.32 -12.12
CA PHE A 274 5.05 9.15 -11.70
C PHE A 274 3.59 9.29 -12.14
N LEU A 275 3.03 8.28 -12.81
CA LEU A 275 1.63 8.24 -13.24
C LEU A 275 0.82 7.29 -12.37
N LEU A 276 -0.30 7.76 -11.83
CA LEU A 276 -1.25 6.97 -11.03
C LEU A 276 -2.70 7.21 -11.50
N PRO A 277 -3.11 6.66 -12.67
CA PRO A 277 -4.44 6.88 -13.24
C PRO A 277 -5.55 6.02 -12.62
N SER A 278 -5.34 5.51 -11.42
CA SER A 278 -6.24 4.56 -10.76
C SER A 278 -7.67 5.07 -10.65
N GLU A 279 -8.64 4.18 -10.79
CA GLU A 279 -10.07 4.47 -10.57
C GLU A 279 -10.44 4.43 -9.07
N GLN A 280 -9.70 3.65 -8.28
CA GLN A 280 -9.88 3.55 -6.83
C GLN A 280 -8.54 3.46 -6.14
N GLU A 281 -8.36 4.26 -5.09
CA GLU A 281 -7.19 4.23 -4.19
C GLU A 281 -7.63 4.59 -2.77
N ALA A 282 -7.25 3.77 -1.81
CA ALA A 282 -7.56 4.07 -0.41
C ALA A 282 -6.63 5.13 0.18
N PHE A 283 -5.38 5.23 -0.33
CA PHE A 283 -4.37 6.18 0.16
C PHE A 283 -3.41 6.65 -0.95
N GLY A 284 -2.90 5.72 -1.77
CA GLY A 284 -1.87 6.02 -2.78
C GLY A 284 -0.45 5.89 -2.26
N LEU A 285 -0.12 4.77 -1.58
CA LEU A 285 1.21 4.53 -1.01
C LEU A 285 2.34 4.69 -2.04
N VAL A 286 2.17 4.19 -3.26
CA VAL A 286 3.19 4.32 -4.31
C VAL A 286 3.38 5.76 -4.79
N ALA A 287 2.34 6.61 -4.72
CA ALA A 287 2.47 8.05 -4.96
C ALA A 287 3.33 8.69 -3.86
N LEU A 288 3.09 8.33 -2.60
CA LEU A 288 3.91 8.80 -1.48
C LEU A 288 5.38 8.34 -1.61
N GLU A 289 5.62 7.09 -2.02
CA GLU A 289 6.96 6.55 -2.29
C GLU A 289 7.68 7.35 -3.41
N ALA A 290 6.95 7.70 -4.48
CA ALA A 290 7.48 8.54 -5.56
C ALA A 290 7.80 9.96 -5.06
N MET A 291 6.88 10.59 -4.33
CA MET A 291 7.07 11.92 -3.73
C MET A 291 8.27 11.95 -2.77
N ALA A 292 8.47 10.90 -1.99
CA ALA A 292 9.63 10.77 -1.11
C ALA A 292 10.96 10.73 -1.89
N CYS A 293 10.97 10.20 -3.11
CA CYS A 293 12.10 10.29 -4.04
C CYS A 293 12.17 11.65 -4.78
N GLY A 294 11.33 12.62 -4.46
CA GLY A 294 11.25 13.90 -5.17
C GLY A 294 10.75 13.74 -6.62
N VAL A 295 9.88 12.76 -6.87
CA VAL A 295 9.28 12.54 -8.17
C VAL A 295 7.87 13.13 -8.18
N PRO A 296 7.59 14.16 -9.01
CA PRO A 296 6.26 14.70 -9.17
C PRO A 296 5.26 13.62 -9.61
N VAL A 297 4.04 13.69 -9.07
CA VAL A 297 2.99 12.70 -9.30
C VAL A 297 1.87 13.33 -10.16
N ILE A 298 1.43 12.62 -11.18
CA ILE A 298 0.15 12.91 -11.86
C ILE A 298 -0.79 11.76 -11.55
N ALA A 299 -1.86 12.04 -10.84
CA ALA A 299 -2.80 11.05 -10.37
C ALA A 299 -4.25 11.44 -10.64
N THR A 300 -5.13 10.49 -10.48
CA THR A 300 -6.58 10.75 -10.47
C THR A 300 -7.02 11.32 -9.10
N CYS A 301 -8.02 12.21 -9.14
CA CYS A 301 -8.59 12.81 -7.94
C CYS A 301 -9.63 11.86 -7.30
N VAL A 302 -9.16 10.70 -6.79
CA VAL A 302 -10.05 9.66 -6.23
C VAL A 302 -9.58 9.20 -4.86
N GLY A 303 -10.54 8.76 -4.05
CA GLY A 303 -10.27 8.09 -2.78
C GLY A 303 -9.43 8.94 -1.82
N GLY A 304 -8.37 8.33 -1.29
CA GLY A 304 -7.41 8.98 -0.40
C GLY A 304 -6.26 9.73 -1.10
N ILE A 305 -6.17 9.70 -2.45
CA ILE A 305 -5.10 10.39 -3.18
C ILE A 305 -5.02 11.89 -2.85
N PRO A 306 -6.15 12.64 -2.79
CA PRO A 306 -6.12 14.07 -2.44
C PRO A 306 -5.63 14.38 -1.00
N GLU A 307 -5.51 13.37 -0.15
CA GLU A 307 -4.92 13.53 1.19
C GLU A 307 -3.38 13.51 1.15
N VAL A 308 -2.80 13.00 0.07
CA VAL A 308 -1.35 12.88 -0.17
C VAL A 308 -0.88 13.88 -1.23
N VAL A 309 -1.59 13.97 -2.36
CA VAL A 309 -1.25 14.84 -3.49
C VAL A 309 -2.12 16.09 -3.47
N THR A 310 -1.48 17.25 -3.44
CA THR A 310 -2.13 18.57 -3.55
C THR A 310 -1.94 19.11 -4.95
N ASP A 311 -3.06 19.31 -5.68
CA ASP A 311 -3.05 19.74 -7.08
C ASP A 311 -2.28 21.03 -7.29
N GLY A 312 -1.37 21.03 -8.26
CA GLY A 312 -0.53 22.17 -8.63
C GLY A 312 0.60 22.51 -7.65
N ILE A 313 0.76 21.76 -6.54
CA ILE A 313 1.79 22.03 -5.53
C ILE A 313 2.86 20.93 -5.52
N ASN A 314 2.49 19.71 -5.17
CA ASN A 314 3.39 18.56 -5.07
C ASN A 314 3.13 17.48 -6.13
N GLY A 315 2.18 17.73 -7.02
CA GLY A 315 1.72 16.88 -8.10
C GLY A 315 0.52 17.50 -8.81
N PHE A 316 -0.08 16.75 -9.72
CA PHE A 316 -1.33 17.15 -10.39
C PHE A 316 -2.41 16.10 -10.22
N LEU A 317 -3.65 16.57 -10.08
CA LEU A 317 -4.84 15.73 -10.01
C LEU A 317 -5.72 15.92 -11.24
N ALA A 318 -6.29 14.84 -11.76
CA ALA A 318 -7.20 14.84 -12.90
C ALA A 318 -8.40 13.92 -12.63
N PRO A 319 -9.54 14.11 -13.30
CA PRO A 319 -10.63 13.14 -13.27
C PRO A 319 -10.20 11.77 -13.80
N VAL A 320 -10.88 10.70 -13.38
CA VAL A 320 -10.67 9.35 -13.92
C VAL A 320 -10.91 9.34 -15.42
N GLY A 321 -9.96 8.80 -16.18
CA GLY A 321 -10.04 8.70 -17.63
C GLY A 321 -9.71 9.99 -18.39
N ALA A 322 -9.36 11.08 -17.71
CA ALA A 322 -8.94 12.34 -18.35
C ALA A 322 -7.50 12.27 -18.87
N VAL A 323 -7.27 11.38 -19.83
CA VAL A 323 -5.94 11.06 -20.39
C VAL A 323 -5.27 12.30 -20.97
N GLU A 324 -6.00 13.11 -21.72
CA GLU A 324 -5.52 14.35 -22.36
C GLU A 324 -5.04 15.35 -21.30
N THR A 325 -5.83 15.57 -20.26
CA THR A 325 -5.46 16.46 -19.15
C THR A 325 -4.19 15.96 -18.43
N MET A 326 -4.09 14.66 -18.17
CA MET A 326 -2.90 14.08 -17.56
C MET A 326 -1.65 14.25 -18.46
N ALA A 327 -1.81 14.08 -19.78
CA ALA A 327 -0.74 14.28 -20.75
C ALA A 327 -0.29 15.75 -20.82
N GLU A 328 -1.22 16.71 -20.83
CA GLU A 328 -0.92 18.15 -20.81
C GLU A 328 -0.14 18.54 -19.54
N ARG A 329 -0.56 18.03 -18.37
CA ARG A 329 0.15 18.26 -17.11
C ARG A 329 1.55 17.63 -17.10
N ALA A 330 1.70 16.44 -17.68
CA ALA A 330 3.01 15.80 -17.85
C ALA A 330 3.93 16.63 -18.75
N LEU A 331 3.42 17.13 -19.88
CA LEU A 331 4.18 17.99 -20.79
C LEU A 331 4.63 19.29 -20.12
N THR A 332 3.74 19.94 -19.35
CA THR A 332 4.07 21.16 -18.59
C THR A 332 5.27 20.95 -17.69
N LEU A 333 5.34 19.81 -16.99
CA LEU A 333 6.47 19.52 -16.11
C LEU A 333 7.74 19.08 -16.85
N LEU A 334 7.59 18.23 -17.86
CA LEU A 334 8.75 17.62 -18.51
C LEU A 334 9.46 18.56 -19.50
N GLN A 335 8.82 19.66 -19.88
CA GLN A 335 9.38 20.70 -20.77
C GLN A 335 9.90 21.95 -20.01
N ASP A 336 9.64 22.05 -18.70
CA ASP A 336 10.03 23.18 -17.86
C ASP A 336 10.79 22.65 -16.64
N ASP A 337 12.12 22.71 -16.68
CA ASP A 337 12.97 22.18 -15.61
C ASP A 337 12.78 22.97 -14.30
N ASP A 338 12.53 24.29 -14.33
CA ASP A 338 12.29 25.11 -13.13
C ASP A 338 10.96 24.69 -12.45
N ALA A 339 9.90 24.50 -13.24
CA ALA A 339 8.62 24.02 -12.72
C ALA A 339 8.76 22.59 -12.15
N TRP A 340 9.54 21.74 -12.81
CA TRP A 340 9.82 20.38 -12.35
C TRP A 340 10.59 20.40 -11.02
N GLU A 341 11.65 21.17 -10.90
CA GLU A 341 12.47 21.28 -9.69
C GLU A 341 11.63 21.80 -8.49
N ALA A 342 10.80 22.82 -8.72
CA ALA A 342 9.93 23.38 -7.70
C ALA A 342 8.92 22.34 -7.17
N MET A 343 8.28 21.60 -8.09
CA MET A 343 7.30 20.56 -7.72
C MET A 343 7.98 19.34 -7.08
N SER A 344 9.16 18.93 -7.57
CA SER A 344 10.00 17.89 -7.00
C SER A 344 10.36 18.19 -5.53
N ALA A 345 10.82 19.40 -5.26
CA ALA A 345 11.15 19.85 -3.91
C ALA A 345 9.89 19.89 -3.00
N ALA A 346 8.76 20.32 -3.53
CA ALA A 346 7.48 20.30 -2.79
C ALA A 346 7.02 18.88 -2.49
N ALA A 347 7.09 17.98 -3.46
CA ALA A 347 6.74 16.56 -3.28
C ALA A 347 7.58 15.93 -2.16
N ARG A 348 8.90 16.11 -2.18
CA ARG A 348 9.79 15.60 -1.13
C ARG A 348 9.45 16.15 0.24
N ARG A 349 9.28 17.46 0.36
CA ARG A 349 8.94 18.14 1.62
C ARG A 349 7.61 17.65 2.19
N ASP A 350 6.60 17.49 1.34
CA ASP A 350 5.28 17.05 1.79
C ASP A 350 5.26 15.56 2.18
N ALA A 351 6.10 14.72 1.55
CA ALA A 351 6.28 13.33 1.96
C ALA A 351 6.82 13.20 3.41
N GLU A 352 7.55 14.20 3.92
CA GLU A 352 8.03 14.21 5.31
C GLU A 352 6.91 14.18 6.36
N ARG A 353 5.71 14.62 6.00
CA ARG A 353 4.53 14.54 6.88
C ARG A 353 4.14 13.09 7.17
N PHE A 354 4.51 12.18 6.31
CA PHE A 354 4.21 10.75 6.35
C PHE A 354 5.46 9.91 6.65
N SER A 355 6.46 10.47 7.31
CA SER A 355 7.64 9.71 7.71
C SER A 355 7.31 8.69 8.79
N ALA A 356 8.06 7.59 8.85
CA ALA A 356 7.93 6.58 9.90
C ALA A 356 8.02 7.19 11.30
N ASP A 357 8.92 8.16 11.51
CA ASP A 357 9.11 8.84 12.79
C ASP A 357 7.90 9.66 13.25
N ARG A 358 7.04 10.08 12.34
CA ARG A 358 5.80 10.80 12.68
C ARG A 358 4.60 9.87 12.82
N ILE A 359 4.50 8.85 11.98
CA ILE A 359 3.31 8.00 11.92
C ILE A 359 3.37 6.83 12.90
N VAL A 360 4.54 6.18 13.08
CA VAL A 360 4.65 5.04 13.98
C VAL A 360 4.29 5.39 15.43
N PRO A 361 4.69 6.55 16.00
CA PRO A 361 4.22 6.99 17.31
C PRO A 361 2.70 7.13 17.44
N MET A 362 1.98 7.40 16.34
CA MET A 362 0.51 7.44 16.39
C MET A 362 -0.07 6.04 16.63
N TYR A 363 0.55 5.00 16.08
CA TYR A 363 0.19 3.61 16.37
C TYR A 363 0.53 3.24 17.81
N GLU A 364 1.74 3.59 18.30
CA GLU A 364 2.15 3.32 19.68
C GLU A 364 1.16 3.95 20.68
N SER A 365 0.82 5.22 20.51
CA SER A 365 -0.17 5.92 21.35
C SER A 365 -1.54 5.23 21.29
N TYR A 366 -1.95 4.78 20.09
CA TYR A 366 -3.24 4.11 19.95
C TYR A 366 -3.25 2.70 20.58
N TYR A 367 -2.11 2.01 20.57
CA TYR A 367 -1.94 0.74 21.27
C TYR A 367 -2.05 0.93 22.78
N GLU A 368 -1.36 1.92 23.35
CA GLU A 368 -1.43 2.25 24.77
C GLU A 368 -2.87 2.59 25.21
N GLU A 369 -3.54 3.44 24.46
CA GLU A 369 -4.95 3.78 24.71
C GLU A 369 -5.88 2.55 24.66
N THR A 370 -5.64 1.63 23.72
CA THR A 370 -6.46 0.43 23.55
C THR A 370 -6.20 -0.59 24.65
N LEU A 371 -4.94 -0.71 25.10
CA LEU A 371 -4.56 -1.59 26.21
C LEU A 371 -5.08 -1.09 27.58
N ALA A 372 -5.21 0.23 27.73
CA ALA A 372 -5.69 0.85 28.98
C ALA A 372 -7.22 0.72 29.20
N ARG A 373 -7.98 0.38 28.15
CA ARG A 373 -9.45 0.13 28.22
C ARG A 373 -9.74 -1.28 28.73
#